data_ca7d84d3af7425b428141cc18af558fb
#
_entry.id   ca7d84d3af7425b428141cc18af558fb
#
_cell.length_a   1.000
_cell.length_b   1.000
_cell.length_c   1.000
_cell.angle_alpha   90.00
_cell.angle_beta   90.00
_cell.angle_gamma   90.00
#
_symmetry.space_group_name_H-M   'P 1'
#
loop_
_entity.id
_entity.type
_entity.pdbx_description
1 polymer ?
#
loop_
_entity_poly.entity_id
_entity_poly.type
_entity_poly.pdbx_seq_one_letter_code
_entity_poly.pdbx_strand_id
1 'polypeptide(L)'
;MTSIRRAALAAVVFALAFAASLHAAGEGRIIATVADEAGTPIQGAKVVLTRPGTAYKLEKTTDKKGQVMLLILDATQEYQVHAEAAGFNPFEGPVKPKIEDTMRVTFTLTKAAPKEDPNGPKEIPGTEQAILAYNEGVTALKNNDLAAAIPKFEQAATLNPELADAQAVLAELYLELKRPADAAAAAERYLALKPNDPRGLRARYDALKAQGDAAKVKEALDALMAADPKDPETAVRFFNEGAERTRSGQYDEAAVYFERVVQIAPDDPTFAKAHYILGISWAKDDAKKAQAKEHLQKFLALAPNDPEAETAKQMLEYLNK
;
A
#
# COMPACT_ATOMS: atom_id res chain seq x y z
N MET A 1 -41.56 -47.31 -19.50
CA MET A 1 -41.26 -45.95 -19.93
C MET A 1 -42.24 -44.90 -19.40
N THR A 2 -43.12 -45.21 -18.49
CA THR A 2 -44.20 -44.28 -17.99
C THR A 2 -44.01 -43.77 -16.56
N SER A 3 -43.05 -44.29 -15.80
CA SER A 3 -42.76 -43.84 -14.42
C SER A 3 -41.81 -42.65 -14.31
N ILE A 4 -40.88 -42.50 -15.25
CA ILE A 4 -39.88 -41.41 -15.24
C ILE A 4 -40.48 -40.05 -15.65
N ARG A 5 -41.49 -40.02 -16.51
CA ARG A 5 -42.17 -38.80 -16.94
C ARG A 5 -43.06 -38.16 -15.86
N ARG A 6 -43.61 -38.97 -14.91
CA ARG A 6 -44.43 -38.43 -13.79
C ARG A 6 -43.61 -37.85 -12.66
N ALA A 7 -42.40 -38.34 -12.42
CA ALA A 7 -41.50 -37.79 -11.44
C ALA A 7 -40.91 -36.43 -11.90
N ALA A 8 -40.62 -36.25 -13.18
CA ALA A 8 -40.12 -35.00 -13.74
C ALA A 8 -41.17 -33.85 -13.70
N LEU A 9 -42.46 -34.20 -13.88
CA LEU A 9 -43.55 -33.21 -13.82
C LEU A 9 -43.82 -32.74 -12.38
N ALA A 10 -43.71 -33.63 -11.38
CA ALA A 10 -43.86 -33.26 -9.96
C ALA A 10 -42.72 -32.38 -9.47
N ALA A 11 -41.48 -32.60 -9.92
CA ALA A 11 -40.32 -31.79 -9.56
C ALA A 11 -40.38 -30.36 -10.16
N VAL A 12 -40.90 -30.21 -11.38
CA VAL A 12 -41.09 -28.88 -12.03
C VAL A 12 -42.19 -28.07 -11.38
N VAL A 13 -43.31 -28.71 -10.96
CA VAL A 13 -44.40 -28.03 -10.25
C VAL A 13 -43.96 -27.60 -8.85
N PHE A 14 -43.14 -28.41 -8.16
CA PHE A 14 -42.57 -28.02 -6.84
C PHE A 14 -41.52 -26.92 -6.92
N ALA A 15 -40.70 -26.89 -7.98
CA ALA A 15 -39.75 -25.80 -8.22
C ALA A 15 -40.43 -24.48 -8.60
N LEU A 16 -41.54 -24.51 -9.34
CA LEU A 16 -42.33 -23.33 -9.68
C LEU A 16 -43.15 -22.81 -8.48
N ALA A 17 -43.62 -23.70 -7.57
CA ALA A 17 -44.29 -23.23 -6.34
C ALA A 17 -43.31 -22.59 -5.32
N PHE A 18 -42.02 -23.00 -5.32
CA PHE A 18 -41.00 -22.37 -4.46
C PHE A 18 -40.50 -21.02 -5.03
N ALA A 19 -40.52 -20.85 -6.36
CA ALA A 19 -40.23 -19.56 -7.00
C ALA A 19 -41.35 -18.53 -6.85
N ALA A 20 -42.61 -18.97 -6.67
CA ALA A 20 -43.75 -18.05 -6.48
C ALA A 20 -43.87 -17.52 -5.06
N SER A 21 -43.16 -18.09 -4.07
CA SER A 21 -43.19 -17.63 -2.68
C SER A 21 -42.20 -16.49 -2.36
N LEU A 22 -41.37 -16.08 -3.32
CA LEU A 22 -40.39 -14.99 -3.14
C LEU A 22 -40.90 -13.59 -3.55
N HIS A 23 -42.14 -13.45 -3.96
CA HIS A 23 -42.68 -12.21 -4.49
C HIS A 23 -43.76 -11.56 -3.61
N ALA A 24 -43.81 -11.86 -2.31
CA ALA A 24 -44.81 -11.27 -1.39
C ALA A 24 -44.24 -10.33 -0.31
N ALA A 25 -42.95 -9.98 -0.39
CA ALA A 25 -42.42 -8.92 0.45
C ALA A 25 -42.55 -7.60 -0.31
N GLY A 26 -43.41 -6.70 0.17
CA GLY A 26 -43.62 -5.39 -0.45
C GLY A 26 -42.31 -4.61 -0.47
N GLU A 27 -41.95 -4.08 -1.63
CA GLU A 27 -40.79 -3.20 -1.78
C GLU A 27 -41.04 -1.84 -1.13
N GLY A 28 -40.02 -1.19 -0.62
CA GLY A 28 -40.09 0.15 -0.08
C GLY A 28 -38.87 0.99 -0.47
N ARG A 29 -39.02 2.29 -0.39
CA ARG A 29 -37.94 3.25 -0.64
C ARG A 29 -37.75 4.16 0.56
N ILE A 30 -36.51 4.36 0.97
CA ILE A 30 -36.16 5.37 1.95
C ILE A 30 -35.25 6.39 1.25
N ILE A 31 -35.66 7.66 1.27
CA ILE A 31 -34.79 8.78 0.98
C ILE A 31 -34.34 9.33 2.33
N ALA A 32 -33.12 9.00 2.71
CA ALA A 32 -32.51 9.50 3.93
C ALA A 32 -31.73 10.78 3.64
N THR A 33 -31.90 11.78 4.48
CA THR A 33 -31.04 12.98 4.52
C THR A 33 -30.21 12.91 5.80
N VAL A 34 -28.90 13.09 5.69
CA VAL A 34 -28.03 13.23 6.83
C VAL A 34 -27.63 14.70 6.95
N ALA A 35 -27.84 15.29 8.11
CA ALA A 35 -27.57 16.69 8.38
C ALA A 35 -26.99 16.88 9.78
N ASP A 36 -26.35 18.01 10.03
CA ASP A 36 -25.93 18.43 11.37
C ASP A 36 -27.12 19.01 12.18
N GLU A 37 -26.87 19.41 13.43
CA GLU A 37 -27.87 20.01 14.33
C GLU A 37 -28.43 21.35 13.81
N ALA A 38 -27.66 22.03 12.94
CA ALA A 38 -28.11 23.27 12.29
C ALA A 38 -28.94 22.99 11.01
N GLY A 39 -29.12 21.72 10.64
CA GLY A 39 -29.80 21.30 9.41
C GLY A 39 -28.92 21.37 8.16
N THR A 40 -27.63 21.59 8.30
CA THR A 40 -26.67 21.61 7.16
C THR A 40 -26.45 20.20 6.64
N PRO A 41 -26.67 19.95 5.32
CA PRO A 41 -26.49 18.64 4.74
C PRO A 41 -25.04 18.15 4.83
N ILE A 42 -24.85 16.89 5.21
CA ILE A 42 -23.53 16.26 5.30
C ILE A 42 -23.32 15.38 4.09
N GLN A 43 -22.42 15.80 3.19
CA GLN A 43 -21.98 15.03 2.02
C GLN A 43 -21.01 13.94 2.46
N GLY A 44 -21.10 12.75 1.81
CA GLY A 44 -20.19 11.64 2.06
C GLY A 44 -20.44 10.91 3.39
N ALA A 45 -21.52 11.21 4.09
CA ALA A 45 -21.93 10.45 5.25
C ALA A 45 -22.27 9.01 4.85
N LYS A 46 -21.74 8.04 5.56
CA LYS A 46 -21.99 6.63 5.34
C LYS A 46 -23.25 6.20 6.07
N VAL A 47 -24.19 5.62 5.33
CA VAL A 47 -25.46 5.12 5.87
C VAL A 47 -25.51 3.62 5.67
N VAL A 48 -25.60 2.88 6.77
CA VAL A 48 -25.67 1.42 6.81
C VAL A 48 -27.04 1.02 7.35
N LEU A 49 -27.74 0.18 6.60
CA LEU A 49 -29.01 -0.42 7.00
C LEU A 49 -28.80 -1.90 7.23
N THR A 50 -29.18 -2.37 8.40
CA THR A 50 -29.11 -3.79 8.79
C THR A 50 -30.47 -4.30 9.23
N ARG A 51 -30.70 -5.61 9.08
CA ARG A 51 -31.88 -6.27 9.64
C ARG A 51 -31.47 -7.18 10.79
N PRO A 52 -31.99 -6.93 12.01
CA PRO A 52 -31.66 -7.74 13.17
C PRO A 52 -31.89 -9.24 12.94
N GLY A 53 -30.97 -10.05 13.43
CA GLY A 53 -31.07 -11.52 13.31
C GLY A 53 -30.77 -12.09 11.92
N THR A 54 -30.31 -11.28 10.96
CA THR A 54 -29.98 -11.72 9.60
C THR A 54 -28.63 -11.16 9.14
N ALA A 55 -28.09 -11.69 8.03
CA ALA A 55 -26.89 -11.14 7.40
C ALA A 55 -27.17 -9.94 6.45
N TYR A 56 -28.41 -9.42 6.44
CA TYR A 56 -28.75 -8.30 5.55
C TYR A 56 -28.00 -7.03 5.94
N LYS A 57 -27.27 -6.46 4.98
CA LYS A 57 -26.57 -5.19 5.11
C LYS A 57 -26.64 -4.44 3.78
N LEU A 58 -27.14 -3.21 3.82
CA LEU A 58 -27.09 -2.27 2.70
C LEU A 58 -26.30 -1.04 3.13
N GLU A 59 -25.25 -0.70 2.39
CA GLU A 59 -24.36 0.41 2.69
C GLU A 59 -24.32 1.38 1.51
N LYS A 60 -24.49 2.67 1.78
CA LYS A 60 -24.41 3.75 0.79
C LYS A 60 -23.90 5.05 1.43
N THR A 61 -23.47 5.99 0.58
CA THR A 61 -23.00 7.31 1.00
C THR A 61 -23.93 8.41 0.48
N THR A 62 -24.02 9.50 1.23
CA THR A 62 -24.84 10.67 0.87
C THR A 62 -24.20 11.52 -0.23
N ASP A 63 -25.03 12.10 -1.07
CA ASP A 63 -24.67 13.03 -2.12
C ASP A 63 -24.37 14.47 -1.57
N LYS A 64 -24.14 15.43 -2.50
CA LYS A 64 -23.90 16.84 -2.15
C LYS A 64 -25.03 17.51 -1.38
N LYS A 65 -26.25 16.96 -1.40
CA LYS A 65 -27.39 17.43 -0.66
C LYS A 65 -27.61 16.66 0.65
N GLY A 66 -26.62 15.87 1.07
CA GLY A 66 -26.71 14.98 2.23
C GLY A 66 -27.71 13.85 2.03
N GLN A 67 -28.14 13.54 0.81
CA GLN A 67 -29.21 12.59 0.53
C GLN A 67 -28.67 11.26 0.01
N VAL A 68 -29.37 10.19 0.40
CA VAL A 68 -29.13 8.84 -0.11
C VAL A 68 -30.47 8.11 -0.29
N MET A 69 -30.59 7.37 -1.39
CA MET A 69 -31.75 6.52 -1.64
C MET A 69 -31.38 5.06 -1.32
N LEU A 70 -32.18 4.44 -0.45
CA LEU A 70 -32.10 3.05 -0.05
C LEU A 70 -33.34 2.31 -0.59
N LEU A 71 -33.11 1.32 -1.45
CA LEU A 71 -34.14 0.42 -1.93
C LEU A 71 -34.23 -0.78 -0.99
N ILE A 72 -35.41 -1.03 -0.45
CA ILE A 72 -35.70 -2.06 0.53
C ILE A 72 -36.54 -3.15 -0.13
N LEU A 73 -36.04 -4.37 -0.17
CA LEU A 73 -36.74 -5.48 -0.83
C LEU A 73 -37.86 -6.10 0.04
N ASP A 74 -37.84 -5.83 1.34
CA ASP A 74 -38.86 -6.30 2.29
C ASP A 74 -39.23 -5.18 3.28
N ALA A 75 -40.16 -4.31 2.87
CA ALA A 75 -40.62 -3.19 3.66
C ALA A 75 -41.55 -3.60 4.83
N THR A 76 -41.86 -4.88 4.99
CA THR A 76 -42.63 -5.38 6.13
C THR A 76 -41.83 -5.44 7.43
N GLN A 77 -40.50 -5.43 7.32
CA GLN A 77 -39.58 -5.61 8.43
C GLN A 77 -39.11 -4.27 9.00
N GLU A 78 -38.60 -4.34 10.21
CA GLU A 78 -37.89 -3.23 10.87
C GLU A 78 -36.38 -3.39 10.65
N TYR A 79 -35.72 -2.27 10.39
CA TYR A 79 -34.28 -2.21 10.13
C TYR A 79 -33.59 -1.32 11.15
N GLN A 80 -32.32 -1.53 11.39
CA GLN A 80 -31.45 -0.62 12.14
C GLN A 80 -30.63 0.19 11.18
N VAL A 81 -30.63 1.51 11.36
CA VAL A 81 -29.78 2.43 10.63
C VAL A 81 -28.60 2.81 11.50
N HIS A 82 -27.43 2.81 10.90
CA HIS A 82 -26.23 3.44 11.42
C HIS A 82 -25.77 4.47 10.39
N ALA A 83 -25.72 5.75 10.78
CA ALA A 83 -25.24 6.83 9.95
C ALA A 83 -24.01 7.47 10.61
N GLU A 84 -22.90 7.54 9.88
CA GLU A 84 -21.63 8.07 10.37
C GLU A 84 -20.99 9.05 9.38
N ALA A 85 -20.33 10.08 9.91
CA ALA A 85 -19.53 11.02 9.13
C ALA A 85 -18.33 11.50 9.95
N ALA A 86 -17.23 11.85 9.26
CA ALA A 86 -16.04 12.36 9.93
C ALA A 86 -16.33 13.64 10.72
N GLY A 87 -15.93 13.70 11.97
CA GLY A 87 -16.17 14.84 12.87
C GLY A 87 -17.55 14.87 13.53
N PHE A 88 -18.34 13.81 13.38
CA PHE A 88 -19.65 13.69 13.99
C PHE A 88 -19.80 12.41 14.82
N ASN A 89 -20.65 12.45 15.85
CA ASN A 89 -21.08 11.24 16.54
C ASN A 89 -22.02 10.46 15.61
N PRO A 90 -21.90 9.11 15.54
CA PRO A 90 -22.78 8.32 14.71
C PRO A 90 -24.23 8.35 15.25
N PHE A 91 -25.18 8.30 14.34
CA PHE A 91 -26.59 8.08 14.67
C PHE A 91 -26.89 6.58 14.55
N GLU A 92 -27.60 6.04 15.53
CA GLU A 92 -28.15 4.70 15.48
C GLU A 92 -29.62 4.72 15.88
N GLY A 93 -30.44 3.98 15.12
CA GLY A 93 -31.88 3.92 15.42
C GLY A 93 -32.63 2.99 14.50
N PRO A 94 -33.84 2.59 14.92
CA PRO A 94 -34.73 1.78 14.09
C PRO A 94 -35.38 2.61 12.98
N VAL A 95 -35.63 1.97 11.85
CA VAL A 95 -36.42 2.49 10.76
C VAL A 95 -37.34 1.41 10.21
N LYS A 96 -38.62 1.72 10.04
CA LYS A 96 -39.60 0.82 9.44
C LYS A 96 -40.06 1.43 8.12
N PRO A 97 -39.64 0.88 6.97
CA PRO A 97 -40.06 1.36 5.66
C PRO A 97 -41.58 1.24 5.50
N LYS A 98 -42.16 2.01 4.56
CA LYS A 98 -43.52 1.85 4.13
C LYS A 98 -43.57 1.00 2.86
N ILE A 99 -44.56 0.10 2.82
CA ILE A 99 -44.78 -0.74 1.65
C ILE A 99 -45.30 0.14 0.50
N GLU A 100 -44.72 -0.03 -0.68
CA GLU A 100 -45.09 0.67 -1.93
C GLU A 100 -45.05 2.21 -1.87
N ASP A 101 -44.39 2.79 -0.84
CA ASP A 101 -44.27 4.23 -0.66
C ASP A 101 -42.81 4.66 -0.48
N THR A 102 -42.55 5.94 -0.70
CA THR A 102 -41.23 6.53 -0.46
C THR A 102 -41.20 7.22 0.90
N MET A 103 -40.58 6.61 1.87
CA MET A 103 -40.33 7.20 3.18
C MET A 103 -39.20 8.23 3.10
N ARG A 104 -39.44 9.44 3.62
CA ARG A 104 -38.40 10.47 3.79
C ARG A 104 -38.06 10.58 5.27
N VAL A 105 -36.75 10.51 5.59
CA VAL A 105 -36.26 10.57 6.98
C VAL A 105 -34.99 11.41 7.02
N THR A 106 -34.83 12.17 8.10
CA THR A 106 -33.58 12.91 8.37
C THR A 106 -32.89 12.30 9.57
N PHE A 107 -31.59 11.98 9.40
CA PHE A 107 -30.71 11.57 10.49
C PHE A 107 -29.85 12.77 10.86
N THR A 108 -29.99 13.24 12.08
CA THR A 108 -29.22 14.37 12.59
C THR A 108 -27.99 13.83 13.31
N LEU A 109 -26.80 14.22 12.84
CA LEU A 109 -25.57 13.91 13.51
C LEU A 109 -25.14 15.10 14.38
N THR A 110 -24.81 14.83 15.62
CA THR A 110 -24.22 15.84 16.52
C THR A 110 -22.73 15.95 16.25
N LYS A 111 -22.17 17.17 16.29
CA LYS A 111 -20.71 17.30 16.24
C LYS A 111 -20.08 16.48 17.36
N ALA A 112 -19.14 15.62 16.99
CA ALA A 112 -18.35 14.95 18.00
C ALA A 112 -17.61 16.03 18.81
N ALA A 113 -17.81 16.04 20.12
CA ALA A 113 -16.88 16.74 20.98
C ALA A 113 -15.48 16.21 20.67
N PRO A 114 -14.44 17.06 20.63
CA PRO A 114 -13.09 16.56 20.56
C PRO A 114 -12.98 15.45 21.63
N LYS A 115 -12.75 14.21 21.21
CA LYS A 115 -12.48 13.14 22.17
C LYS A 115 -11.17 13.54 22.83
N GLU A 116 -11.25 14.13 24.00
CA GLU A 116 -10.12 14.16 24.93
C GLU A 116 -9.86 12.70 25.30
N ASP A 117 -9.07 12.04 24.47
CA ASP A 117 -8.45 10.77 24.83
C ASP A 117 -7.42 11.13 25.92
N PRO A 118 -7.59 10.72 27.18
CA PRO A 118 -6.60 10.97 28.23
C PRO A 118 -5.23 10.32 27.90
N ASN A 119 -5.17 9.43 26.90
CA ASN A 119 -4.00 8.86 26.27
C ASN A 119 -3.87 9.27 24.79
N GLY A 120 -4.71 10.17 24.30
CA GLY A 120 -4.61 10.71 22.96
C GLY A 120 -3.31 11.46 22.75
N PRO A 121 -2.81 11.58 21.50
CA PRO A 121 -1.63 12.37 21.23
C PRO A 121 -1.86 13.76 21.81
N LYS A 122 -1.00 14.18 22.75
CA LYS A 122 -0.98 15.56 23.24
C LYS A 122 -0.90 16.43 22.01
N GLU A 123 -1.80 17.42 21.87
CA GLU A 123 -1.65 18.44 20.85
C GLU A 123 -0.25 19.04 20.98
N ILE A 124 0.58 18.79 19.99
CA ILE A 124 1.94 19.35 19.96
C ILE A 124 1.78 20.81 19.56
N PRO A 125 2.25 21.76 20.38
CA PRO A 125 2.17 23.16 20.05
C PRO A 125 2.73 23.42 18.65
N GLY A 126 2.00 24.10 17.79
CA GLY A 126 2.40 24.37 16.41
C GLY A 126 1.92 23.37 15.36
N THR A 127 1.16 22.32 15.75
CA THR A 127 0.70 21.29 14.78
C THR A 127 -0.14 21.88 13.64
N GLU A 128 -1.07 22.79 13.92
CA GLU A 128 -1.87 23.45 12.87
C GLU A 128 -1.01 24.28 11.93
N GLN A 129 -0.08 25.07 12.48
CA GLN A 129 0.87 25.88 11.70
C GLN A 129 1.81 24.98 10.90
N ALA A 130 2.22 23.83 11.46
CA ALA A 130 3.04 22.86 10.75
C ALA A 130 2.29 22.25 9.54
N ILE A 131 1.03 21.90 9.72
CA ILE A 131 0.19 21.37 8.64
C ILE A 131 -0.05 22.45 7.56
N LEU A 132 -0.28 23.69 7.96
CA LEU A 132 -0.43 24.79 7.02
C LEU A 132 0.87 24.99 6.21
N ALA A 133 2.02 25.07 6.85
CA ALA A 133 3.31 25.19 6.19
C ALA A 133 3.57 23.99 5.25
N TYR A 134 3.25 22.77 5.68
CA TYR A 134 3.36 21.57 4.84
C TYR A 134 2.50 21.70 3.56
N ASN A 135 1.24 22.11 3.68
CA ASN A 135 0.32 22.29 2.56
C ASN A 135 0.76 23.41 1.60
N GLU A 136 1.36 24.47 2.13
CA GLU A 136 1.98 25.52 1.31
C GLU A 136 3.17 24.96 0.52
N GLY A 137 4.01 24.14 1.15
CA GLY A 137 5.09 23.42 0.50
C GLY A 137 4.61 22.51 -0.62
N VAL A 138 3.55 21.72 -0.38
CA VAL A 138 2.90 20.87 -1.42
C VAL A 138 2.38 21.72 -2.57
N THR A 139 1.82 22.89 -2.28
CA THR A 139 1.32 23.80 -3.33
C THR A 139 2.47 24.35 -4.18
N ALA A 140 3.58 24.72 -3.57
CA ALA A 140 4.78 25.17 -4.26
C ALA A 140 5.36 24.04 -5.16
N LEU A 141 5.38 22.78 -4.67
CA LEU A 141 5.79 21.62 -5.49
C LEU A 141 4.89 21.41 -6.71
N LYS A 142 3.58 21.53 -6.57
CA LYS A 142 2.65 21.45 -7.71
C LYS A 142 2.93 22.49 -8.78
N ASN A 143 3.46 23.65 -8.38
CA ASN A 143 3.87 24.72 -9.27
C ASN A 143 5.32 24.56 -9.76
N ASN A 144 5.98 23.45 -9.42
CA ASN A 144 7.40 23.19 -9.71
C ASN A 144 8.35 24.23 -9.12
N ASP A 145 7.97 24.87 -8.02
CA ASP A 145 8.77 25.88 -7.31
C ASP A 145 9.47 25.25 -6.11
N LEU A 146 10.60 24.59 -6.36
CA LEU A 146 11.40 23.96 -5.32
C LEU A 146 11.98 24.99 -4.33
N ALA A 147 12.28 26.20 -4.80
CA ALA A 147 12.84 27.26 -3.97
C ALA A 147 11.85 27.74 -2.90
N ALA A 148 10.56 27.79 -3.24
CA ALA A 148 9.50 28.10 -2.28
C ALA A 148 9.08 26.88 -1.44
N ALA A 149 9.14 25.66 -2.00
CA ALA A 149 8.68 24.44 -1.33
C ALA A 149 9.56 24.08 -0.12
N ILE A 150 10.87 24.05 -0.28
CA ILE A 150 11.80 23.60 0.76
C ILE A 150 11.67 24.39 2.06
N PRO A 151 11.72 25.74 2.08
CA PRO A 151 11.54 26.48 3.32
C PRO A 151 10.22 26.18 4.04
N LYS A 152 9.18 25.84 3.30
CA LYS A 152 7.88 25.50 3.86
C LYS A 152 7.88 24.13 4.54
N PHE A 153 8.53 23.13 3.95
CA PHE A 153 8.70 21.83 4.61
C PHE A 153 9.67 21.90 5.79
N GLU A 154 10.75 22.70 5.70
CA GLU A 154 11.66 22.97 6.83
C GLU A 154 10.91 23.65 7.98
N GLN A 155 10.05 24.62 7.68
CA GLN A 155 9.18 25.27 8.65
C GLN A 155 8.22 24.27 9.28
N ALA A 156 7.57 23.43 8.49
CA ALA A 156 6.66 22.40 8.98
C ALA A 156 7.36 21.41 9.92
N ALA A 157 8.55 20.93 9.53
CA ALA A 157 9.36 20.03 10.34
C ALA A 157 9.90 20.68 11.64
N THR A 158 10.09 22.00 11.63
CA THR A 158 10.52 22.75 12.82
C THR A 158 9.36 22.96 13.79
N LEU A 159 8.19 23.32 13.28
CA LEU A 159 6.98 23.53 14.07
C LEU A 159 6.43 22.25 14.67
N ASN A 160 6.53 21.13 13.92
CA ASN A 160 6.15 19.81 14.40
C ASN A 160 7.23 18.77 14.02
N PRO A 161 8.18 18.50 14.91
CA PRO A 161 9.21 17.48 14.65
C PRO A 161 8.68 16.06 14.44
N GLU A 162 7.45 15.76 14.89
CA GLU A 162 6.79 14.45 14.70
C GLU A 162 6.06 14.34 13.35
N LEU A 163 6.04 15.40 12.54
CA LEU A 163 5.47 15.36 11.19
C LEU A 163 6.43 14.63 10.24
N ALA A 164 6.41 13.30 10.30
CA ALA A 164 7.31 12.45 9.52
C ALA A 164 7.28 12.76 8.02
N ASP A 165 6.09 13.04 7.46
CA ASP A 165 5.96 13.31 6.03
C ASP A 165 6.74 14.54 5.56
N ALA A 166 6.93 15.55 6.41
CA ALA A 166 7.79 16.68 6.09
C ALA A 166 9.26 16.27 5.91
N GLN A 167 9.76 15.39 6.79
CA GLN A 167 11.12 14.86 6.70
C GLN A 167 11.31 13.98 5.46
N ALA A 168 10.31 13.16 5.11
CA ALA A 168 10.37 12.33 3.92
C ALA A 168 10.45 13.16 2.63
N VAL A 169 9.61 14.21 2.51
CA VAL A 169 9.62 15.10 1.36
C VAL A 169 10.93 15.87 1.29
N LEU A 170 11.45 16.38 2.43
CA LEU A 170 12.74 17.05 2.46
C LEU A 170 13.88 16.15 1.99
N ALA A 171 13.89 14.87 2.38
CA ALA A 171 14.91 13.94 1.92
C ALA A 171 14.90 13.79 0.40
N GLU A 172 13.73 13.67 -0.21
CA GLU A 172 13.56 13.57 -1.67
C GLU A 172 14.01 14.86 -2.37
N LEU A 173 13.58 16.03 -1.88
CA LEU A 173 13.93 17.32 -2.46
C LEU A 173 15.43 17.65 -2.37
N TYR A 174 16.07 17.32 -1.24
CA TYR A 174 17.51 17.51 -1.10
C TYR A 174 18.31 16.60 -2.05
N LEU A 175 17.83 15.38 -2.34
CA LEU A 175 18.44 14.52 -3.36
C LEU A 175 18.32 15.15 -4.75
N GLU A 176 17.16 15.67 -5.12
CA GLU A 176 16.94 16.36 -6.40
C GLU A 176 17.88 17.58 -6.54
N LEU A 177 18.08 18.32 -5.46
CA LEU A 177 19.01 19.45 -5.43
C LEU A 177 20.49 19.08 -5.27
N LYS A 178 20.82 17.77 -5.32
CA LYS A 178 22.21 17.27 -5.12
C LYS A 178 22.81 17.69 -3.78
N ARG A 179 22.01 17.71 -2.74
CA ARG A 179 22.37 17.96 -1.34
C ARG A 179 22.31 16.67 -0.52
N PRO A 180 23.15 15.66 -0.79
CA PRO A 180 22.99 14.33 -0.23
C PRO A 180 23.22 14.27 1.30
N ALA A 181 23.99 15.20 1.87
CA ALA A 181 24.17 15.26 3.32
C ALA A 181 22.88 15.66 4.05
N ASP A 182 22.18 16.66 3.50
CA ASP A 182 20.89 17.12 4.05
C ASP A 182 19.80 16.07 3.85
N ALA A 183 19.83 15.40 2.69
CA ALA A 183 18.92 14.29 2.39
C ALA A 183 19.09 13.12 3.37
N ALA A 184 20.32 12.73 3.67
CA ALA A 184 20.60 11.69 4.66
C ALA A 184 20.10 12.08 6.05
N ALA A 185 20.34 13.34 6.47
CA ALA A 185 19.86 13.83 7.75
C ALA A 185 18.33 13.84 7.85
N ALA A 186 17.63 14.23 6.78
CA ALA A 186 16.17 14.20 6.74
C ALA A 186 15.64 12.76 6.76
N ALA A 187 16.25 11.85 6.00
CA ALA A 187 15.90 10.42 6.00
C ALA A 187 16.08 9.77 7.38
N GLU A 188 17.16 10.09 8.09
CA GLU A 188 17.39 9.60 9.45
C GLU A 188 16.34 10.12 10.45
N ARG A 189 15.93 11.41 10.34
CA ARG A 189 14.84 11.94 11.17
C ARG A 189 13.52 11.25 10.86
N TYR A 190 13.23 11.01 9.58
CA TYR A 190 12.06 10.22 9.19
C TYR A 190 12.07 8.83 9.80
N LEU A 191 13.20 8.12 9.71
CA LEU A 191 13.35 6.76 10.23
C LEU A 191 13.32 6.70 11.77
N ALA A 192 13.70 7.78 12.45
CA ALA A 192 13.53 7.88 13.90
C ALA A 192 12.03 7.86 14.30
N LEU A 193 11.16 8.41 13.46
CA LEU A 193 9.71 8.45 13.66
C LEU A 193 9.01 7.19 13.11
N LYS A 194 9.50 6.66 11.99
CA LYS A 194 8.97 5.47 11.30
C LYS A 194 10.08 4.46 11.04
N PRO A 195 10.54 3.72 12.05
CA PRO A 195 11.59 2.72 11.91
C PRO A 195 11.21 1.67 10.86
N ASN A 196 12.17 1.30 10.01
CA ASN A 196 12.01 0.30 8.94
C ASN A 196 10.99 0.65 7.84
N ASP A 197 10.52 1.88 7.76
CA ASP A 197 9.67 2.31 6.63
C ASP A 197 10.49 2.31 5.33
N PRO A 198 10.05 1.58 4.28
CA PRO A 198 10.80 1.48 3.03
C PRO A 198 11.09 2.82 2.35
N ARG A 199 10.21 3.81 2.48
CA ARG A 199 10.41 5.15 1.92
C ARG A 199 11.64 5.83 2.52
N GLY A 200 11.75 5.82 3.85
CA GLY A 200 12.89 6.38 4.56
C GLY A 200 14.18 5.61 4.29
N LEU A 201 14.11 4.28 4.25
CA LEU A 201 15.26 3.45 3.96
C LEU A 201 15.79 3.66 2.52
N ARG A 202 14.89 3.84 1.53
CA ARG A 202 15.28 4.19 0.15
C ARG A 202 15.93 5.56 0.08
N ALA A 203 15.34 6.57 0.71
CA ALA A 203 15.90 7.91 0.73
C ALA A 203 17.30 7.93 1.40
N ARG A 204 17.48 7.16 2.50
CA ARG A 204 18.78 6.99 3.15
C ARG A 204 19.80 6.33 2.22
N TYR A 205 19.43 5.24 1.55
CA TYR A 205 20.29 4.58 0.58
C TYR A 205 20.72 5.54 -0.55
N ASP A 206 19.75 6.22 -1.18
CA ASP A 206 20.04 7.12 -2.30
C ASP A 206 20.95 8.30 -1.88
N ALA A 207 20.74 8.82 -0.67
CA ALA A 207 21.59 9.86 -0.09
C ALA A 207 23.02 9.37 0.19
N LEU A 208 23.19 8.20 0.80
CA LEU A 208 24.49 7.63 1.10
C LEU A 208 25.25 7.26 -0.17
N LYS A 209 24.55 6.75 -1.17
CA LYS A 209 25.12 6.48 -2.49
C LYS A 209 25.63 7.75 -3.16
N ALA A 210 24.86 8.83 -3.11
CA ALA A 210 25.27 10.13 -3.65
C ALA A 210 26.45 10.76 -2.88
N GLN A 211 26.67 10.36 -1.62
CA GLN A 211 27.86 10.74 -0.84
C GLN A 211 29.09 9.88 -1.17
N GLY A 212 28.91 8.70 -1.80
CA GLY A 212 30.00 7.77 -2.13
C GLY A 212 30.48 6.93 -0.93
N ASP A 213 29.69 6.81 0.16
CA ASP A 213 30.04 5.99 1.32
C ASP A 213 29.64 4.53 1.09
N ALA A 214 30.52 3.78 0.46
CA ALA A 214 30.27 2.39 0.06
C ALA A 214 29.92 1.46 1.24
N ALA A 215 30.47 1.69 2.43
CA ALA A 215 30.19 0.85 3.60
C ALA A 215 28.75 1.09 4.10
N LYS A 216 28.33 2.33 4.19
CA LYS A 216 26.96 2.68 4.61
C LYS A 216 25.92 2.36 3.54
N VAL A 217 26.29 2.43 2.27
CA VAL A 217 25.42 1.99 1.15
C VAL A 217 25.04 0.51 1.32
N LYS A 218 26.01 -0.34 1.62
CA LYS A 218 25.74 -1.77 1.87
C LYS A 218 24.79 -1.95 3.06
N GLU A 219 25.07 -1.28 4.18
CA GLU A 219 24.20 -1.33 5.36
C GLU A 219 22.76 -0.87 5.06
N ALA A 220 22.61 0.21 4.29
CA ALA A 220 21.30 0.72 3.89
C ALA A 220 20.52 -0.26 3.01
N LEU A 221 21.21 -0.98 2.10
CA LEU A 221 20.59 -2.03 1.29
C LEU A 221 20.20 -3.24 2.12
N ASP A 222 21.04 -3.69 3.05
CA ASP A 222 20.71 -4.79 3.96
C ASP A 222 19.46 -4.43 4.82
N ALA A 223 19.33 -3.17 5.23
CA ALA A 223 18.14 -2.69 5.95
C ALA A 223 16.88 -2.69 5.06
N LEU A 224 16.99 -2.28 3.78
CA LEU A 224 15.88 -2.37 2.82
C LEU A 224 15.42 -3.82 2.63
N MET A 225 16.36 -4.74 2.42
CA MET A 225 16.06 -6.15 2.29
C MET A 225 15.41 -6.73 3.55
N ALA A 226 15.84 -6.28 4.72
CA ALA A 226 15.24 -6.72 5.99
C ALA A 226 13.81 -6.20 6.16
N ALA A 227 13.51 -5.00 5.68
CA ALA A 227 12.17 -4.40 5.74
C ALA A 227 11.19 -5.05 4.74
N ASP A 228 11.65 -5.36 3.53
CA ASP A 228 10.90 -6.10 2.52
C ASP A 228 11.81 -7.07 1.76
N PRO A 229 11.87 -8.35 2.20
CA PRO A 229 12.76 -9.35 1.60
C PRO A 229 12.44 -9.72 0.15
N LYS A 230 11.32 -9.27 -0.39
CA LYS A 230 10.87 -9.59 -1.76
C LYS A 230 10.70 -8.34 -2.65
N ASP A 231 11.13 -7.18 -2.18
CA ASP A 231 11.01 -5.95 -2.95
C ASP A 231 11.89 -5.99 -4.22
N PRO A 232 11.28 -6.00 -5.43
CA PRO A 232 12.03 -6.04 -6.69
C PRO A 232 12.94 -4.82 -6.89
N GLU A 233 12.55 -3.65 -6.38
CA GLU A 233 13.38 -2.45 -6.50
C GLU A 233 14.66 -2.57 -5.67
N THR A 234 14.59 -3.22 -4.51
CA THR A 234 15.76 -3.52 -3.70
C THR A 234 16.68 -4.50 -4.42
N ALA A 235 16.15 -5.51 -5.13
CA ALA A 235 16.97 -6.38 -5.98
C ALA A 235 17.70 -5.60 -7.08
N VAL A 236 17.01 -4.65 -7.74
CA VAL A 236 17.64 -3.76 -8.75
C VAL A 236 18.78 -2.94 -8.14
N ARG A 237 18.60 -2.40 -6.93
CA ARG A 237 19.65 -1.63 -6.23
C ARG A 237 20.88 -2.49 -5.93
N PHE A 238 20.69 -3.68 -5.37
CA PHE A 238 21.77 -4.64 -5.15
C PHE A 238 22.47 -5.00 -6.46
N PHE A 239 21.70 -5.25 -7.53
CA PHE A 239 22.25 -5.58 -8.82
C PHE A 239 23.15 -4.46 -9.38
N ASN A 240 22.69 -3.21 -9.28
CA ASN A 240 23.46 -2.06 -9.76
C ASN A 240 24.77 -1.89 -8.98
N GLU A 241 24.75 -2.07 -7.66
CA GLU A 241 25.97 -2.02 -6.83
C GLU A 241 26.96 -3.15 -7.19
N GLY A 242 26.47 -4.36 -7.39
CA GLY A 242 27.27 -5.50 -7.83
C GLY A 242 27.88 -5.28 -9.23
N ALA A 243 27.07 -4.74 -10.17
CA ALA A 243 27.52 -4.43 -11.52
C ALA A 243 28.60 -3.34 -11.55
N GLU A 244 28.52 -2.34 -10.68
CA GLU A 244 29.54 -1.31 -10.56
C GLU A 244 30.89 -1.88 -10.08
N ARG A 245 30.85 -2.78 -9.09
CA ARG A 245 32.05 -3.48 -8.60
C ARG A 245 32.62 -4.44 -9.64
N THR A 246 31.76 -5.12 -10.38
CA THR A 246 32.19 -5.97 -11.49
C THR A 246 32.96 -5.17 -12.56
N ARG A 247 32.46 -3.99 -12.93
CA ARG A 247 33.15 -3.08 -13.87
C ARG A 247 34.52 -2.59 -13.36
N SER A 248 34.64 -2.49 -12.03
CA SER A 248 35.91 -2.14 -11.37
C SER A 248 36.81 -3.34 -11.10
N GLY A 249 36.43 -4.54 -11.56
CA GLY A 249 37.21 -5.78 -11.37
C GLY A 249 37.13 -6.37 -9.96
N GLN A 250 36.27 -5.85 -9.11
CA GLN A 250 36.07 -6.24 -7.70
C GLN A 250 35.06 -7.39 -7.59
N TYR A 251 35.36 -8.54 -8.18
CA TYR A 251 34.40 -9.65 -8.31
C TYR A 251 33.96 -10.24 -6.97
N ASP A 252 34.84 -10.32 -5.98
CA ASP A 252 34.47 -10.86 -4.65
C ASP A 252 33.51 -9.93 -3.91
N GLU A 253 33.73 -8.63 -4.03
CA GLU A 253 32.78 -7.63 -3.47
C GLU A 253 31.46 -7.64 -4.25
N ALA A 254 31.51 -7.75 -5.58
CA ALA A 254 30.31 -7.86 -6.42
C ALA A 254 29.47 -9.07 -6.03
N ALA A 255 30.10 -10.21 -5.75
CA ALA A 255 29.41 -11.44 -5.35
C ALA A 255 28.53 -11.23 -4.11
N VAL A 256 28.97 -10.45 -3.12
CA VAL A 256 28.19 -10.14 -1.91
C VAL A 256 26.86 -9.46 -2.26
N TYR A 257 26.86 -8.57 -3.25
CA TYR A 257 25.65 -7.89 -3.71
C TYR A 257 24.76 -8.81 -4.55
N PHE A 258 25.36 -9.60 -5.43
CA PHE A 258 24.62 -10.54 -6.27
C PHE A 258 24.01 -11.70 -5.48
N GLU A 259 24.61 -12.12 -4.36
CA GLU A 259 23.97 -13.04 -3.41
C GLU A 259 22.61 -12.51 -2.94
N ARG A 260 22.52 -11.21 -2.64
CA ARG A 260 21.27 -10.58 -2.22
C ARG A 260 20.25 -10.53 -3.35
N VAL A 261 20.71 -10.23 -4.58
CA VAL A 261 19.82 -10.26 -5.77
C VAL A 261 19.14 -11.60 -5.92
N VAL A 262 19.93 -12.69 -5.89
CA VAL A 262 19.39 -14.03 -6.10
C VAL A 262 18.58 -14.57 -4.91
N GLN A 263 18.75 -13.98 -3.72
CA GLN A 263 17.88 -14.25 -2.56
C GLN A 263 16.50 -13.60 -2.74
N ILE A 264 16.43 -12.39 -3.30
CA ILE A 264 15.18 -11.66 -3.52
C ILE A 264 14.45 -12.20 -4.76
N ALA A 265 15.15 -12.39 -5.87
CA ALA A 265 14.57 -12.72 -7.17
C ALA A 265 15.37 -13.83 -7.89
N PRO A 266 15.33 -15.09 -7.39
CA PRO A 266 16.18 -16.19 -7.90
C PRO A 266 15.84 -16.63 -9.31
N ASP A 267 14.63 -16.38 -9.79
CA ASP A 267 14.13 -16.88 -11.06
C ASP A 267 13.90 -15.76 -12.10
N ASP A 268 14.25 -14.53 -11.77
CA ASP A 268 14.02 -13.39 -12.66
C ASP A 268 15.13 -13.33 -13.74
N PRO A 269 14.77 -13.46 -15.05
CA PRO A 269 15.75 -13.39 -16.14
C PRO A 269 16.53 -12.07 -16.20
N THR A 270 15.93 -10.97 -15.70
CA THR A 270 16.59 -9.65 -15.62
C THR A 270 17.91 -9.72 -14.84
N PHE A 271 17.98 -10.63 -13.86
CA PHE A 271 19.13 -10.80 -12.99
C PHE A 271 20.00 -12.03 -13.34
N ALA A 272 19.85 -12.60 -14.52
CA ALA A 272 20.64 -13.75 -14.95
C ALA A 272 22.17 -13.53 -14.77
N LYS A 273 22.66 -12.31 -15.02
CA LYS A 273 24.06 -11.94 -14.82
C LYS A 273 24.55 -12.07 -13.37
N ALA A 274 23.66 -11.92 -12.39
CA ALA A 274 24.02 -12.15 -11.00
C ALA A 274 24.44 -13.61 -10.77
N HIS A 275 23.70 -14.56 -11.33
CA HIS A 275 24.07 -15.97 -11.30
C HIS A 275 25.38 -16.26 -12.01
N TYR A 276 25.64 -15.63 -13.16
CA TYR A 276 26.91 -15.78 -13.88
C TYR A 276 28.08 -15.31 -13.02
N ILE A 277 28.00 -14.10 -12.46
CA ILE A 277 29.10 -13.53 -11.64
C ILE A 277 29.33 -14.37 -10.38
N LEU A 278 28.27 -14.82 -9.69
CA LEU A 278 28.42 -15.74 -8.54
C LEU A 278 29.11 -17.02 -8.95
N GLY A 279 28.73 -17.60 -10.07
CA GLY A 279 29.34 -18.83 -10.57
C GLY A 279 30.81 -18.69 -10.86
N ILE A 280 31.26 -17.64 -11.53
CA ILE A 280 32.67 -17.41 -11.85
C ILE A 280 33.50 -16.98 -10.63
N SER A 281 32.92 -16.18 -9.72
CA SER A 281 33.62 -15.74 -8.50
C SER A 281 33.92 -16.92 -7.56
N TRP A 282 32.97 -17.85 -7.45
CA TRP A 282 33.10 -19.01 -6.55
C TRP A 282 33.75 -20.24 -7.17
N ALA A 283 34.00 -20.24 -8.48
CA ALA A 283 34.57 -21.38 -9.20
C ALA A 283 35.95 -21.85 -8.67
N LYS A 284 36.69 -20.95 -8.02
CA LYS A 284 38.03 -21.24 -7.46
C LYS A 284 37.97 -21.59 -5.96
N ASP A 285 36.84 -21.47 -5.32
CA ASP A 285 36.64 -21.81 -3.92
C ASP A 285 36.08 -23.24 -3.83
N ASP A 286 36.87 -24.17 -3.35
CA ASP A 286 36.46 -25.57 -3.23
C ASP A 286 35.23 -25.74 -2.34
N ALA A 287 35.04 -24.90 -1.32
CA ALA A 287 33.89 -24.95 -0.44
C ALA A 287 32.61 -24.47 -1.13
N LYS A 288 32.72 -23.63 -2.16
CA LYS A 288 31.60 -23.07 -2.92
C LYS A 288 31.43 -23.68 -4.32
N LYS A 289 32.27 -24.65 -4.68
CA LYS A 289 32.28 -25.28 -6.02
C LYS A 289 30.90 -25.81 -6.44
N ALA A 290 30.15 -26.43 -5.54
CA ALA A 290 28.81 -26.92 -5.82
C ALA A 290 27.83 -25.78 -6.11
N GLN A 291 27.84 -24.70 -5.31
CA GLN A 291 27.04 -23.52 -5.51
C GLN A 291 27.41 -22.80 -6.81
N ALA A 292 28.71 -22.71 -7.13
CA ALA A 292 29.15 -22.13 -8.40
C ALA A 292 28.54 -22.86 -9.61
N LYS A 293 28.49 -24.21 -9.57
CA LYS A 293 27.83 -25.01 -10.61
C LYS A 293 26.33 -24.67 -10.72
N GLU A 294 25.61 -24.65 -9.60
CA GLU A 294 24.19 -24.32 -9.57
C GLU A 294 23.92 -22.95 -10.19
N HIS A 295 24.69 -21.95 -9.83
CA HIS A 295 24.54 -20.61 -10.37
C HIS A 295 24.84 -20.54 -11.87
N LEU A 296 25.89 -21.20 -12.38
CA LEU A 296 26.17 -21.26 -13.82
C LEU A 296 25.06 -21.98 -14.60
N GLN A 297 24.51 -23.08 -14.05
CA GLN A 297 23.37 -23.77 -14.64
C GLN A 297 22.13 -22.87 -14.67
N LYS A 298 21.86 -22.14 -13.58
CA LYS A 298 20.76 -21.23 -13.49
C LYS A 298 20.90 -20.07 -14.48
N PHE A 299 22.09 -19.49 -14.62
CA PHE A 299 22.37 -18.48 -15.65
C PHE A 299 22.03 -18.99 -17.05
N LEU A 300 22.49 -20.18 -17.41
CA LEU A 300 22.22 -20.76 -18.72
C LEU A 300 20.73 -21.05 -18.96
N ALA A 301 19.99 -21.40 -17.91
CA ALA A 301 18.55 -21.59 -17.98
C ALA A 301 17.79 -20.27 -18.19
N LEU A 302 18.21 -19.20 -17.51
CA LEU A 302 17.57 -17.88 -17.57
C LEU A 302 17.95 -17.08 -18.82
N ALA A 303 19.22 -17.22 -19.28
CA ALA A 303 19.76 -16.44 -20.38
C ALA A 303 20.60 -17.32 -21.36
N PRO A 304 20.00 -18.30 -22.03
CA PRO A 304 20.72 -19.27 -22.88
C PRO A 304 21.44 -18.65 -24.08
N ASN A 305 21.02 -17.48 -24.53
CA ASN A 305 21.59 -16.76 -25.67
C ASN A 305 22.46 -15.55 -25.26
N ASP A 306 22.78 -15.44 -23.97
CA ASP A 306 23.65 -14.37 -23.50
C ASP A 306 25.10 -14.56 -24.04
N PRO A 307 25.84 -13.49 -24.34
CA PRO A 307 27.23 -13.58 -24.82
C PRO A 307 28.14 -14.42 -23.93
N GLU A 308 27.94 -14.44 -22.62
CA GLU A 308 28.71 -15.24 -21.66
C GLU A 308 28.24 -16.70 -21.52
N ALA A 309 27.20 -17.14 -22.24
CA ALA A 309 26.67 -18.50 -22.12
C ALA A 309 27.72 -19.56 -22.48
N GLU A 310 28.55 -19.32 -23.49
CA GLU A 310 29.63 -20.24 -23.87
C GLU A 310 30.71 -20.32 -22.78
N THR A 311 31.09 -19.19 -22.21
CA THR A 311 32.06 -19.16 -21.08
C THR A 311 31.50 -19.90 -19.87
N ALA A 312 30.20 -19.75 -19.58
CA ALA A 312 29.55 -20.48 -18.49
C ALA A 312 29.57 -22.00 -18.68
N LYS A 313 29.35 -22.49 -19.91
CA LYS A 313 29.46 -23.94 -20.25
C LYS A 313 30.88 -24.46 -20.04
N GLN A 314 31.88 -23.74 -20.55
CA GLN A 314 33.29 -24.13 -20.38
C GLN A 314 33.67 -24.17 -18.90
N MET A 315 33.19 -23.22 -18.09
CA MET A 315 33.41 -23.21 -16.65
C MET A 315 32.76 -24.42 -15.97
N LEU A 316 31.54 -24.78 -16.37
CA LEU A 316 30.86 -25.99 -15.87
C LEU A 316 31.62 -27.26 -16.21
N GLU A 317 32.17 -27.38 -17.42
CA GLU A 317 33.01 -28.50 -17.81
C GLU A 317 34.28 -28.58 -16.95
N TYR A 318 34.92 -27.44 -16.68
CA TYR A 318 36.08 -27.38 -15.77
C TYR A 318 35.72 -27.81 -14.35
N LEU A 319 34.59 -27.33 -13.81
CA LEU A 319 34.15 -27.64 -12.46
C LEU A 319 33.69 -29.11 -12.30
N ASN A 320 33.44 -29.83 -13.39
CA ASN A 320 33.04 -31.25 -13.38
C ASN A 320 34.23 -32.23 -13.44
N LYS A 321 35.41 -31.70 -13.68
CA LYS A 321 36.66 -32.46 -13.63
C LYS A 321 37.22 -32.53 -12.21
#